data_f7bcfe1cb9414509ce23a7d55b42d6e3
#
_entry.id   f7bcfe1cb9414509ce23a7d55b42d6e3
#
_cell.length_a   1.000
_cell.length_b   1.000
_cell.length_c   1.000
_cell.angle_alpha   90.00
_cell.angle_beta   90.00
_cell.angle_gamma   90.00
#
_symmetry.space_group_name_H-M   'P 1'
#
loop_
_entity.id
_entity.type
_entity.pdbx_description
1 polymer ?
#
loop_
_entity_poly.entity_id
_entity_poly.type
_entity_poly.pdbx_seq_one_letter_code
_entity_poly.pdbx_strand_id
1 'polypeptide(L)'
;MTSQRPLSPFENGYFGEHTRLGSVPIGGMPLFIGSTVRGEMDPAALRDTLTELAALHPLLRARVVTGDAGVRRFELDDDYRPSVTVTAGGAQVYRTLVNARQEWGAGLFRAELLREGEFTRVVLVLHHGISDGRSVFPLVDEMWRRYTARVTGSPLPQPERNYALPAGVDTQLAALISDAEVDAFVAMVRAGAMAMDPAAAPVHLPLDGQGGGDPSGRLAVRRIELDAAQTAALVATARAQGFSVNSLLAGAAMAAVRTEFAPEAGPLPMMCGHAVDLRPDLVPVLPASTVLNCAAGAGTPVLAAPDSHPIELASAVAAGMRDSTQARFPAMFMRAAQRDLDEVTAALFGAPPTLALSNIGRVPAHSLPATLEFVRDEVFAMTPGMPPKMTMFTVGDRLTVQVEYDTAEHSHAQMERIATEMTWQLLRVGSATARA
;
A
#
# COMPACT_ATOMS: atom_id res chain seq x y z
N MET A 1 14.97 -12.64 26.47
CA MET A 1 14.41 -12.38 25.13
C MET A 1 15.39 -11.47 24.41
N THR A 2 15.75 -11.77 23.19
CA THR A 2 16.73 -10.98 22.42
C THR A 2 16.10 -9.65 22.02
N SER A 3 16.62 -8.55 22.55
CA SER A 3 16.22 -7.18 22.17
C SER A 3 16.71 -6.78 20.76
N GLN A 4 17.24 -7.73 19.99
CA GLN A 4 17.79 -7.50 18.65
C GLN A 4 17.66 -8.76 17.77
N ARG A 5 17.55 -8.57 16.45
CA ARG A 5 17.68 -9.62 15.44
C ARG A 5 18.25 -9.07 14.14
N PRO A 6 18.93 -9.88 13.31
CA PRO A 6 19.29 -9.47 11.96
C PRO A 6 18.05 -9.06 11.14
N LEU A 7 18.22 -8.11 10.22
CA LEU A 7 17.24 -7.88 9.17
C LEU A 7 17.21 -9.10 8.24
N SER A 8 16.01 -9.49 7.83
CA SER A 8 15.89 -10.46 6.74
C SER A 8 16.34 -9.82 5.42
N PRO A 9 16.64 -10.61 4.37
CA PRO A 9 16.97 -10.07 3.04
C PRO A 9 15.91 -9.09 2.51
N PHE A 10 14.62 -9.41 2.65
CA PHE A 10 13.51 -8.53 2.25
C PHE A 10 13.52 -7.21 3.02
N GLU A 11 13.60 -7.27 4.34
CA GLU A 11 13.68 -6.06 5.17
C GLU A 11 14.93 -5.24 4.84
N ASN A 12 16.09 -5.90 4.67
CA ASN A 12 17.34 -5.21 4.34
C ASN A 12 17.26 -4.42 3.03
N GLY A 13 16.46 -4.89 2.07
CA GLY A 13 16.19 -4.18 0.83
C GLY A 13 15.59 -2.77 1.06
N TYR A 14 14.68 -2.63 2.02
CA TYR A 14 14.08 -1.33 2.35
C TYR A 14 15.06 -0.33 2.98
N PHE A 15 16.14 -0.81 3.58
CA PHE A 15 17.19 0.04 4.18
C PHE A 15 18.42 0.21 3.26
N GLY A 16 18.38 -0.35 2.06
CA GLY A 16 19.40 -0.13 1.02
C GLY A 16 19.11 1.11 0.20
N GLU A 17 20.16 1.76 -0.31
CA GLU A 17 20.00 2.78 -1.35
C GLU A 17 19.75 2.11 -2.71
N HIS A 18 18.85 2.70 -3.52
CA HIS A 18 18.54 2.23 -4.89
C HIS A 18 18.01 0.79 -5.01
N THR A 19 17.62 0.16 -3.90
CA THR A 19 17.07 -1.20 -3.92
C THR A 19 15.66 -1.21 -4.52
N ARG A 20 15.37 -2.25 -5.29
CA ARG A 20 14.05 -2.49 -5.91
C ARG A 20 13.52 -3.86 -5.50
N LEU A 21 12.18 -3.95 -5.41
CA LEU A 21 11.45 -5.22 -5.37
C LEU A 21 10.58 -5.29 -6.64
N GLY A 22 10.98 -6.09 -7.59
CA GLY A 22 10.38 -6.04 -8.92
C GLY A 22 10.53 -4.64 -9.53
N SER A 23 9.44 -4.06 -10.01
CA SER A 23 9.39 -2.70 -10.57
C SER A 23 9.41 -1.59 -9.52
N VAL A 24 9.27 -1.89 -8.22
CA VAL A 24 9.08 -0.90 -7.16
C VAL A 24 10.40 -0.51 -6.52
N PRO A 25 10.82 0.76 -6.54
CA PRO A 25 11.94 1.26 -5.74
C PRO A 25 11.53 1.28 -4.26
N ILE A 26 12.19 0.46 -3.43
CA ILE A 26 11.82 0.27 -2.01
C ILE A 26 12.81 0.91 -1.04
N GLY A 27 13.99 1.28 -1.50
CA GLY A 27 15.05 1.83 -0.64
C GLY A 27 14.64 3.12 0.06
N GLY A 28 14.63 3.12 1.40
CA GLY A 28 14.23 4.28 2.21
C GLY A 28 12.76 4.67 2.11
N MET A 29 11.92 3.85 1.52
CA MET A 29 10.52 4.15 1.22
C MET A 29 9.73 4.49 2.49
N PRO A 30 9.06 5.67 2.53
CA PRO A 30 8.16 6.01 3.62
C PRO A 30 6.76 5.45 3.40
N LEU A 31 6.04 5.28 4.51
CA LEU A 31 4.61 5.04 4.53
C LEU A 31 3.96 6.12 5.41
N PHE A 32 3.09 6.92 4.83
CA PHE A 32 2.30 7.93 5.50
C PHE A 32 0.88 7.43 5.64
N ILE A 33 0.33 7.50 6.85
CA ILE A 33 -1.07 7.16 7.10
C ILE A 33 -1.63 8.05 8.19
N GLY A 34 -2.87 8.43 8.08
CA GLY A 34 -3.51 9.23 9.12
C GLY A 34 -4.90 9.65 8.78
N SER A 35 -5.42 10.51 9.63
CA SER A 35 -6.79 11.00 9.54
C SER A 35 -6.84 12.51 9.52
N THR A 36 -7.75 13.07 8.74
CA THR A 36 -8.19 14.46 8.85
C THR A 36 -9.45 14.49 9.71
N VAL A 37 -9.45 15.34 10.72
CA VAL A 37 -10.58 15.59 11.62
C VAL A 37 -10.89 17.09 11.68
N ARG A 38 -12.14 17.45 11.98
CA ARG A 38 -12.52 18.79 12.39
C ARG A 38 -12.39 18.86 13.91
N GLY A 39 -11.70 19.88 14.41
CA GLY A 39 -11.39 20.09 15.82
C GLY A 39 -9.90 20.02 16.11
N GLU A 40 -9.53 20.39 17.34
CA GLU A 40 -8.13 20.42 17.76
C GLU A 40 -7.72 19.16 18.52
N MET A 41 -6.57 18.61 18.14
CA MET A 41 -5.92 17.52 18.85
C MET A 41 -4.87 18.07 19.84
N ASP A 42 -4.80 17.46 21.03
CA ASP A 42 -3.73 17.71 21.99
C ASP A 42 -2.44 16.98 21.57
N PRO A 43 -1.35 17.69 21.24
CA PRO A 43 -0.09 17.07 20.85
C PRO A 43 0.58 16.29 21.98
N ALA A 44 0.36 16.66 23.24
CA ALA A 44 0.93 15.94 24.38
C ALA A 44 0.23 14.59 24.57
N ALA A 45 -1.11 14.60 24.54
CA ALA A 45 -1.91 13.37 24.58
C ALA A 45 -1.58 12.43 23.40
N LEU A 46 -1.35 12.99 22.21
CA LEU A 46 -0.93 12.19 21.05
C LEU A 46 0.47 11.58 21.27
N ARG A 47 1.45 12.34 21.75
CA ARG A 47 2.81 11.84 22.03
C ARG A 47 2.80 10.66 23.02
N ASP A 48 2.01 10.78 24.07
CA ASP A 48 1.84 9.71 25.05
C ASP A 48 1.19 8.47 24.41
N THR A 49 0.17 8.69 23.57
CA THR A 49 -0.49 7.62 22.82
C THR A 49 0.49 6.87 21.89
N LEU A 50 1.33 7.62 21.16
CA LEU A 50 2.36 7.00 20.29
C LEU A 50 3.41 6.24 21.10
N THR A 51 3.74 6.71 22.31
CA THR A 51 4.64 6.01 23.22
C THR A 51 4.05 4.67 23.68
N GLU A 52 2.75 4.62 23.94
CA GLU A 52 2.04 3.37 24.23
C GLU A 52 2.04 2.41 23.04
N LEU A 53 1.76 2.92 21.83
CA LEU A 53 1.83 2.10 20.61
C LEU A 53 3.24 1.52 20.40
N ALA A 54 4.27 2.33 20.60
CA ALA A 54 5.65 1.86 20.51
C ALA A 54 6.01 0.81 21.58
N ALA A 55 5.36 0.84 22.74
CA ALA A 55 5.52 -0.20 23.75
C ALA A 55 4.89 -1.52 23.32
N LEU A 56 3.71 -1.49 22.68
CA LEU A 56 2.99 -2.66 22.20
C LEU A 56 3.61 -3.29 20.96
N HIS A 57 4.08 -2.47 20.03
CA HIS A 57 4.58 -2.88 18.72
C HIS A 57 6.09 -2.66 18.64
N PRO A 58 6.92 -3.69 18.88
CA PRO A 58 8.37 -3.53 19.06
C PRO A 58 9.06 -2.87 17.86
N LEU A 59 8.64 -3.13 16.62
CA LEU A 59 9.24 -2.49 15.44
C LEU A 59 9.05 -0.97 15.40
N LEU A 60 8.04 -0.41 16.10
CA LEU A 60 7.85 1.05 16.18
C LEU A 60 8.92 1.76 17.03
N ARG A 61 9.60 1.02 17.93
CA ARG A 61 10.71 1.52 18.72
C ARG A 61 12.05 0.86 18.34
N ALA A 62 12.08 0.15 17.23
CA ALA A 62 13.33 -0.42 16.75
C ALA A 62 14.14 0.64 16.00
N ARG A 63 15.44 0.51 16.08
CA ARG A 63 16.40 1.20 15.21
C ARG A 63 17.19 0.18 14.40
N VAL A 64 17.71 0.61 13.25
CA VAL A 64 18.61 -0.23 12.46
C VAL A 64 20.03 0.14 12.80
N VAL A 65 20.79 -0.85 13.28
CA VAL A 65 22.21 -0.71 13.58
C VAL A 65 23.01 -1.63 12.66
N THR A 66 24.18 -1.16 12.23
CA THR A 66 25.13 -1.97 11.46
C THR A 66 26.16 -2.53 12.44
N GLY A 67 26.20 -3.84 12.56
CA GLY A 67 27.17 -4.54 13.39
C GLY A 67 28.47 -4.83 12.66
N ASP A 68 29.32 -5.62 13.30
CA ASP A 68 30.55 -6.13 12.71
C ASP A 68 30.24 -6.89 11.41
N ALA A 69 31.13 -6.83 10.45
CA ALA A 69 30.96 -7.38 9.09
C ALA A 69 29.81 -6.77 8.25
N GLY A 70 29.29 -5.59 8.62
CA GLY A 70 28.29 -4.88 7.82
C GLY A 70 26.87 -5.45 7.93
N VAL A 71 26.60 -6.40 8.81
CA VAL A 71 25.27 -6.99 8.97
C VAL A 71 24.36 -6.02 9.72
N ARG A 72 23.25 -5.62 9.07
CA ARG A 72 22.22 -4.79 9.70
C ARG A 72 21.32 -5.63 10.60
N ARG A 73 20.91 -5.04 11.73
CA ARG A 73 19.98 -5.65 12.67
C ARG A 73 18.98 -4.64 13.19
N PHE A 74 17.78 -5.08 13.54
CA PHE A 74 16.90 -4.34 14.42
C PHE A 74 17.37 -4.48 15.85
N GLU A 75 17.41 -3.37 16.56
CA GLU A 75 17.68 -3.28 17.99
C GLU A 75 16.59 -2.46 18.65
N LEU A 76 15.99 -2.96 19.74
CA LEU A 76 14.97 -2.23 20.48
C LEU A 76 15.63 -1.09 21.28
N ASP A 77 15.06 0.09 21.14
CA ASP A 77 15.40 1.26 21.94
C ASP A 77 14.30 1.51 22.99
N ASP A 78 14.58 1.14 24.23
CA ASP A 78 13.61 1.28 25.33
C ASP A 78 13.36 2.73 25.72
N ASP A 79 14.28 3.63 25.39
CA ASP A 79 14.17 5.06 25.64
C ASP A 79 13.53 5.83 24.49
N TYR A 80 13.28 5.14 23.37
CA TYR A 80 12.64 5.77 22.21
C TYR A 80 11.28 6.36 22.55
N ARG A 81 11.11 7.64 22.20
CA ARG A 81 9.85 8.38 22.30
C ARG A 81 9.52 8.95 20.93
N PRO A 82 8.44 8.50 20.30
CA PRO A 82 8.04 9.02 18.99
C PRO A 82 7.81 10.54 19.06
N SER A 83 8.42 11.27 18.13
CA SER A 83 8.19 12.71 18.04
C SER A 83 6.81 13.03 17.47
N VAL A 84 6.25 14.14 17.92
CA VAL A 84 5.05 14.76 17.34
C VAL A 84 5.41 16.19 16.99
N THR A 85 5.48 16.48 15.69
CA THR A 85 5.72 17.82 15.15
C THR A 85 4.38 18.49 14.86
N VAL A 86 4.20 19.73 15.26
CA VAL A 86 2.99 20.51 14.95
C VAL A 86 3.35 21.58 13.94
N THR A 87 2.69 21.58 12.79
CA THR A 87 2.94 22.52 11.68
C THR A 87 1.64 23.20 11.28
N ALA A 88 1.68 24.53 11.11
CA ALA A 88 0.56 25.28 10.54
C ALA A 88 0.49 25.03 9.03
N GLY A 89 -0.69 24.68 8.52
CA GLY A 89 -0.97 24.43 7.11
C GLY A 89 -1.64 23.08 6.87
N GLY A 90 -2.26 22.95 5.71
CA GLY A 90 -3.08 21.79 5.33
C GLY A 90 -2.51 21.00 4.16
N ALA A 91 -3.25 20.98 3.05
CA ALA A 91 -2.94 20.14 1.90
C ALA A 91 -1.57 20.42 1.28
N GLN A 92 -1.14 21.68 1.24
CA GLN A 92 0.17 22.05 0.69
C GLN A 92 1.32 21.55 1.57
N VAL A 93 1.19 21.66 2.90
CA VAL A 93 2.21 21.16 3.85
C VAL A 93 2.25 19.64 3.79
N TYR A 94 1.11 18.98 3.69
CA TYR A 94 1.07 17.52 3.46
C TYR A 94 1.77 17.11 2.16
N ARG A 95 1.53 17.84 1.06
CA ARG A 95 2.24 17.61 -0.20
C ARG A 95 3.76 17.74 -0.04
N THR A 96 4.21 18.79 0.65
CA THR A 96 5.64 18.97 0.95
C THR A 96 6.18 17.79 1.79
N LEU A 97 5.45 17.35 2.80
CA LEU A 97 5.84 16.24 3.67
C LEU A 97 6.04 14.93 2.89
N VAL A 98 5.09 14.55 2.01
CA VAL A 98 5.17 13.29 1.26
C VAL A 98 6.22 13.33 0.16
N ASN A 99 6.65 14.52 -0.28
CA ASN A 99 7.69 14.73 -1.27
C ASN A 99 9.09 14.94 -0.66
N ALA A 100 9.17 15.15 0.65
CA ALA A 100 10.45 15.31 1.33
C ALA A 100 11.14 13.96 1.52
N ARG A 101 12.46 13.94 1.36
CA ARG A 101 13.27 12.78 1.79
C ARG A 101 13.09 12.61 3.29
N GLN A 102 12.78 11.40 3.70
CA GLN A 102 12.58 11.09 5.11
C GLN A 102 13.89 10.62 5.74
N GLU A 103 14.21 11.18 6.92
CA GLU A 103 15.39 10.79 7.70
C GLU A 103 14.99 9.79 8.80
N TRP A 104 15.69 8.67 8.86
CA TRP A 104 15.35 7.55 9.74
C TRP A 104 16.34 7.35 10.91
N GLY A 105 17.33 8.22 11.04
CA GLY A 105 18.35 8.13 12.10
C GLY A 105 17.79 8.31 13.51
N ALA A 106 16.71 9.11 13.65
CA ALA A 106 16.05 9.35 14.95
C ALA A 106 15.01 8.28 15.31
N GLY A 107 14.66 7.38 14.38
CA GLY A 107 13.67 6.33 14.59
C GLY A 107 12.83 6.05 13.33
N LEU A 108 12.12 4.94 13.33
CA LEU A 108 11.36 4.44 12.19
C LEU A 108 9.87 4.81 12.24
N PHE A 109 9.44 5.53 13.27
CA PHE A 109 8.05 5.88 13.54
C PHE A 109 7.91 7.23 14.23
N ARG A 110 7.08 8.14 13.71
CA ARG A 110 6.76 9.44 14.30
C ARG A 110 5.41 9.93 13.80
N ALA A 111 4.96 11.10 14.26
CA ALA A 111 3.76 11.75 13.74
C ALA A 111 3.98 13.24 13.44
N GLU A 112 3.21 13.72 12.47
CA GLU A 112 3.04 15.12 12.12
C GLU A 112 1.58 15.53 12.37
N LEU A 113 1.35 16.66 13.04
CA LEU A 113 0.05 17.31 13.19
C LEU A 113 0.02 18.56 12.32
N LEU A 114 -0.79 18.53 11.26
CA LEU A 114 -0.96 19.67 10.36
C LEU A 114 -2.26 20.38 10.72
N ARG A 115 -2.22 21.70 10.97
CA ARG A 115 -3.36 22.49 11.42
C ARG A 115 -3.71 23.57 10.42
N GLU A 116 -4.94 23.55 9.91
CA GLU A 116 -5.44 24.54 8.96
C GLU A 116 -6.89 24.90 9.29
N GLY A 117 -7.10 26.12 9.81
CA GLY A 117 -8.43 26.55 10.26
C GLY A 117 -8.99 25.64 11.35
N GLU A 118 -10.18 25.10 11.12
CA GLU A 118 -10.84 24.16 12.04
C GLU A 118 -10.38 22.69 11.86
N PHE A 119 -9.51 22.41 10.89
CA PHE A 119 -9.07 21.04 10.56
C PHE A 119 -7.71 20.73 11.18
N THR A 120 -7.61 19.54 11.73
CA THR A 120 -6.35 18.91 12.13
C THR A 120 -6.17 17.63 11.33
N ARG A 121 -4.98 17.47 10.73
CA ARG A 121 -4.58 16.22 10.10
C ARG A 121 -3.47 15.60 10.93
N VAL A 122 -3.71 14.41 11.47
CA VAL A 122 -2.68 13.58 12.08
C VAL A 122 -2.11 12.66 11.02
N VAL A 123 -0.79 12.65 10.85
CA VAL A 123 -0.09 11.80 9.90
C VAL A 123 0.95 10.99 10.67
N LEU A 124 0.77 9.68 10.71
CA LEU A 124 1.80 8.75 11.17
C LEU A 124 2.78 8.54 10.01
N VAL A 125 4.05 8.69 10.30
CA VAL A 125 5.16 8.51 9.34
C VAL A 125 5.94 7.30 9.77
N LEU A 126 5.95 6.26 8.95
CA LEU A 126 6.63 5.00 9.21
C LEU A 126 7.62 4.68 8.10
N HIS A 127 8.69 3.98 8.44
CA HIS A 127 9.51 3.34 7.43
C HIS A 127 8.78 2.11 6.87
N HIS A 128 8.61 2.03 5.52
CA HIS A 128 7.82 0.94 4.93
C HIS A 128 8.45 -0.45 5.16
N GLY A 129 9.75 -0.51 5.45
CA GLY A 129 10.42 -1.77 5.83
C GLY A 129 9.92 -2.41 7.12
N ILE A 130 9.20 -1.68 7.99
CA ILE A 130 8.64 -2.22 9.24
C ILE A 130 7.12 -2.40 9.21
N SER A 131 6.44 -1.94 8.18
CA SER A 131 4.97 -1.92 8.12
C SER A 131 4.46 -1.92 6.69
N ASP A 132 3.23 -2.32 6.50
CA ASP A 132 2.50 -2.28 5.23
C ASP A 132 1.08 -1.71 5.41
N GLY A 133 0.34 -1.55 4.31
CA GLY A 133 -1.02 -1.04 4.34
C GLY A 133 -1.96 -1.82 5.27
N ARG A 134 -1.81 -3.14 5.37
CA ARG A 134 -2.67 -3.99 6.21
C ARG A 134 -2.42 -3.81 7.70
N SER A 135 -1.18 -3.52 8.11
CA SER A 135 -0.83 -3.32 9.52
C SER A 135 -1.05 -1.89 10.01
N VAL A 136 -0.97 -0.89 9.12
CA VAL A 136 -1.05 0.51 9.58
C VAL A 136 -2.47 1.01 9.80
N PHE A 137 -3.50 0.48 9.13
CA PHE A 137 -4.88 0.86 9.42
C PHE A 137 -5.34 0.39 10.80
N PRO A 138 -5.10 -0.86 11.24
CA PRO A 138 -5.31 -1.26 12.64
C PRO A 138 -4.51 -0.41 13.63
N LEU A 139 -3.30 0.01 13.27
CA LEU A 139 -2.49 0.89 14.11
C LEU A 139 -3.13 2.29 14.28
N VAL A 140 -3.70 2.87 13.22
CA VAL A 140 -4.45 4.14 13.29
C VAL A 140 -5.71 3.98 14.13
N ASP A 141 -6.45 2.88 14.00
CA ASP A 141 -7.61 2.59 14.83
C ASP A 141 -7.23 2.46 16.32
N GLU A 142 -6.14 1.77 16.61
CA GLU A 142 -5.62 1.66 17.97
C GLU A 142 -5.14 3.01 18.50
N MET A 143 -4.50 3.84 17.67
CA MET A 143 -4.13 5.23 18.03
C MET A 143 -5.38 6.03 18.43
N TRP A 144 -6.44 6.01 17.63
CA TRP A 144 -7.67 6.75 17.92
C TRP A 144 -8.33 6.27 19.21
N ARG A 145 -8.43 4.97 19.41
CA ARG A 145 -9.01 4.37 20.60
C ARG A 145 -8.24 4.80 21.88
N ARG A 146 -6.91 4.78 21.84
CA ARG A 146 -6.04 5.18 22.95
C ARG A 146 -6.07 6.69 23.18
N TYR A 147 -5.97 7.47 22.13
CA TYR A 147 -6.07 8.92 22.20
C TYR A 147 -7.41 9.34 22.81
N THR A 148 -8.52 8.77 22.33
CA THR A 148 -9.86 9.06 22.85
C THR A 148 -9.97 8.71 24.32
N ALA A 149 -9.54 7.52 24.73
CA ALA A 149 -9.57 7.12 26.12
C ALA A 149 -8.76 8.10 27.02
N ARG A 150 -7.59 8.54 26.56
CA ARG A 150 -6.73 9.48 27.28
C ARG A 150 -7.38 10.85 27.46
N VAL A 151 -7.94 11.44 26.42
CA VAL A 151 -8.52 12.79 26.49
C VAL A 151 -9.88 12.82 27.17
N THR A 152 -10.61 11.70 27.20
CA THR A 152 -11.90 11.58 27.90
C THR A 152 -11.78 11.04 29.32
N GLY A 153 -10.60 10.58 29.73
CA GLY A 153 -10.39 9.93 31.04
C GLY A 153 -11.02 8.53 31.12
N SER A 154 -11.36 7.92 29.99
CA SER A 154 -11.94 6.59 29.95
C SER A 154 -10.89 5.53 30.30
N PRO A 155 -11.24 4.46 31.04
CA PRO A 155 -10.27 3.43 31.41
C PRO A 155 -9.83 2.65 30.17
N LEU A 156 -8.51 2.55 29.97
CA LEU A 156 -7.88 1.66 29.00
C LEU A 156 -6.78 0.88 29.71
N PRO A 157 -6.63 -0.43 29.45
CA PRO A 157 -5.54 -1.19 30.01
C PRO A 157 -4.20 -0.57 29.65
N GLN A 158 -3.31 -0.44 30.65
CA GLN A 158 -1.95 0.00 30.39
C GLN A 158 -1.26 -1.03 29.50
N PRO A 159 -0.55 -0.60 28.47
CA PRO A 159 0.12 -1.53 27.58
C PRO A 159 1.29 -2.23 28.30
N GLU A 160 1.31 -3.55 28.26
CA GLU A 160 2.51 -4.30 28.58
C GLU A 160 3.51 -4.15 27.43
N ARG A 161 4.77 -3.82 27.81
CA ARG A 161 5.82 -3.65 26.81
C ARG A 161 6.17 -4.98 26.15
N ASN A 162 6.00 -5.06 24.84
CA ASN A 162 6.34 -6.25 24.06
C ASN A 162 7.81 -6.18 23.59
N TYR A 163 8.60 -7.20 23.91
CA TYR A 163 10.01 -7.34 23.52
C TYR A 163 10.24 -8.35 22.40
N ALA A 164 9.20 -9.01 21.92
CA ALA A 164 9.30 -10.02 20.87
C ALA A 164 9.34 -9.36 19.48
N LEU A 165 10.53 -9.16 18.91
CA LEU A 165 10.67 -8.75 17.52
C LEU A 165 10.12 -9.86 16.60
N PRO A 166 9.12 -9.57 15.76
CA PRO A 166 8.59 -10.55 14.80
C PRO A 166 9.71 -10.92 13.79
N ALA A 167 9.76 -12.16 13.36
CA ALA A 167 10.63 -12.57 12.27
C ALA A 167 10.15 -11.94 10.94
N GLY A 168 11.07 -11.60 10.04
CA GLY A 168 10.74 -11.11 8.71
C GLY A 168 9.87 -12.09 7.92
N VAL A 169 9.00 -11.60 7.08
CA VAL A 169 8.04 -12.42 6.30
C VAL A 169 8.78 -13.46 5.43
N ASP A 170 9.84 -13.06 4.75
CA ASP A 170 10.66 -13.93 3.90
C ASP A 170 11.40 -15.02 4.71
N THR A 171 11.81 -14.71 5.94
CA THR A 171 12.38 -15.70 6.88
C THR A 171 11.33 -16.74 7.27
N GLN A 172 10.09 -16.32 7.54
CA GLN A 172 8.98 -17.22 7.86
C GLN A 172 8.60 -18.08 6.65
N LEU A 173 8.55 -17.48 5.45
CA LEU A 173 8.30 -18.21 4.20
C LEU A 173 9.40 -19.23 3.88
N ALA A 174 10.66 -18.96 4.24
CA ALA A 174 11.75 -19.91 4.03
C ALA A 174 11.58 -21.23 4.78
N ALA A 175 10.81 -21.22 5.88
CA ALA A 175 10.45 -22.46 6.60
C ALA A 175 9.32 -23.24 5.91
N LEU A 176 8.57 -22.62 4.98
CA LEU A 176 7.38 -23.18 4.33
C LEU A 176 7.57 -23.47 2.84
N ILE A 177 8.58 -22.85 2.22
CA ILE A 177 8.90 -22.95 0.80
C ILE A 177 10.38 -23.25 0.67
N SER A 178 10.70 -24.43 0.17
CA SER A 178 12.09 -24.88 -0.02
C SER A 178 12.77 -24.11 -1.17
N ASP A 179 14.09 -24.10 -1.14
CA ASP A 179 14.89 -23.49 -2.21
C ASP A 179 14.67 -24.19 -3.56
N ALA A 180 14.46 -25.50 -3.57
CA ALA A 180 14.15 -26.25 -4.79
C ALA A 180 12.80 -25.84 -5.41
N GLU A 181 11.77 -25.53 -4.60
CA GLU A 181 10.50 -24.98 -5.10
C GLU A 181 10.70 -23.60 -5.71
N VAL A 182 11.52 -22.74 -5.08
CA VAL A 182 11.84 -21.42 -5.63
C VAL A 182 12.61 -21.53 -6.95
N ASP A 183 13.58 -22.43 -7.05
CA ASP A 183 14.36 -22.66 -8.27
C ASP A 183 13.46 -23.16 -9.41
N ALA A 184 12.55 -24.09 -9.12
CA ALA A 184 11.55 -24.56 -10.08
C ALA A 184 10.60 -23.44 -10.54
N PHE A 185 10.17 -22.57 -9.61
CA PHE A 185 9.35 -21.40 -9.93
C PHE A 185 10.09 -20.42 -10.86
N VAL A 186 11.34 -20.08 -10.57
CA VAL A 186 12.18 -19.20 -11.39
C VAL A 186 12.34 -19.78 -12.79
N ALA A 187 12.63 -21.09 -12.89
CA ALA A 187 12.74 -21.79 -14.18
C ALA A 187 11.43 -21.75 -14.99
N MET A 188 10.29 -21.94 -14.32
CA MET A 188 8.96 -21.87 -14.94
C MET A 188 8.66 -20.45 -15.46
N VAL A 189 8.90 -19.42 -14.68
CA VAL A 189 8.68 -18.02 -15.08
C VAL A 189 9.56 -17.68 -16.29
N ARG A 190 10.84 -18.06 -16.26
CA ARG A 190 11.77 -17.86 -17.36
C ARG A 190 11.30 -18.56 -18.64
N ALA A 191 10.91 -19.83 -18.54
CA ALA A 191 10.43 -20.59 -19.70
C ALA A 191 9.15 -19.96 -20.31
N GLY A 192 8.23 -19.52 -19.45
CA GLY A 192 7.02 -18.81 -19.88
C GLY A 192 7.31 -17.52 -20.64
N ALA A 193 8.28 -16.75 -20.15
CA ALA A 193 8.70 -15.52 -20.82
C ALA A 193 9.37 -15.75 -22.17
N MET A 194 10.24 -16.76 -22.25
CA MET A 194 10.88 -17.11 -23.52
C MET A 194 9.90 -17.64 -24.57
N ALA A 195 8.77 -18.19 -24.13
CA ALA A 195 7.70 -18.69 -25.00
C ALA A 195 6.64 -17.62 -25.32
N MET A 196 6.67 -16.46 -24.64
CA MET A 196 5.67 -15.41 -24.84
C MET A 196 5.86 -14.71 -26.17
N ASP A 197 4.76 -14.58 -26.94
CA ASP A 197 4.75 -13.72 -28.12
C ASP A 197 5.02 -12.25 -27.69
N PRO A 198 5.98 -11.55 -28.29
CA PRO A 198 6.20 -10.14 -28.03
C PRO A 198 4.95 -9.25 -28.17
N ALA A 199 4.03 -9.62 -29.06
CA ALA A 199 2.76 -8.91 -29.24
C ALA A 199 1.78 -9.11 -28.06
N ALA A 200 1.99 -10.14 -27.21
CA ALA A 200 1.24 -10.40 -26.00
C ALA A 200 1.86 -9.73 -24.77
N ALA A 201 2.99 -9.04 -24.89
CA ALA A 201 3.61 -8.32 -23.79
C ALA A 201 2.70 -7.17 -23.31
N PRO A 202 2.50 -7.02 -21.98
CA PRO A 202 1.66 -5.97 -21.45
C PRO A 202 2.13 -4.58 -21.86
N VAL A 203 1.20 -3.74 -22.30
CA VAL A 203 1.48 -2.34 -22.62
C VAL A 203 1.65 -1.51 -21.33
N HIS A 204 2.51 -0.51 -21.39
CA HIS A 204 2.68 0.47 -20.34
C HIS A 204 1.80 1.68 -20.58
N LEU A 205 1.31 2.30 -19.50
CA LEU A 205 0.59 3.56 -19.61
C LEU A 205 1.48 4.60 -20.31
N PRO A 206 0.95 5.32 -21.33
CA PRO A 206 1.72 6.34 -22.03
C PRO A 206 2.29 7.39 -21.07
N LEU A 207 3.56 7.72 -21.22
CA LEU A 207 4.23 8.75 -20.44
C LEU A 207 3.90 10.12 -21.07
N ASP A 208 3.29 11.01 -20.32
CA ASP A 208 2.98 12.38 -20.72
C ASP A 208 3.47 13.44 -19.71
N GLY A 209 4.26 12.99 -18.73
CA GLY A 209 4.89 13.86 -17.73
C GLY A 209 5.98 14.75 -18.33
N GLN A 210 6.36 15.78 -17.57
CA GLN A 210 7.33 16.77 -18.01
C GLN A 210 8.78 16.46 -17.59
N GLY A 211 9.12 15.23 -17.30
CA GLY A 211 10.47 14.77 -16.94
C GLY A 211 11.00 15.29 -15.60
N GLY A 212 10.88 16.60 -15.32
CA GLY A 212 11.30 17.22 -14.05
C GLY A 212 10.28 17.09 -12.91
N GLY A 213 9.05 16.71 -13.21
CA GLY A 213 7.93 16.70 -12.29
C GLY A 213 7.37 18.09 -11.94
N ASP A 214 6.28 18.10 -11.16
CA ASP A 214 5.66 19.35 -10.69
C ASP A 214 6.58 20.05 -9.67
N PRO A 215 6.90 21.34 -9.85
CA PRO A 215 7.68 22.11 -8.89
C PRO A 215 7.08 22.17 -7.47
N SER A 216 5.76 21.99 -7.34
CA SER A 216 5.07 21.95 -6.04
C SER A 216 5.14 20.59 -5.35
N GLY A 217 5.67 19.56 -6.02
CA GLY A 217 5.86 18.21 -5.50
C GLY A 217 5.75 17.15 -6.61
N ARG A 218 6.83 16.39 -6.79
CA ARG A 218 6.94 15.36 -7.83
C ARG A 218 5.91 14.25 -7.68
N LEU A 219 5.64 13.83 -6.44
CA LEU A 219 4.65 12.80 -6.15
C LEU A 219 3.31 13.45 -5.86
N ALA A 220 2.26 12.96 -6.49
CA ALA A 220 0.92 13.53 -6.40
C ALA A 220 -0.16 12.47 -6.19
N VAL A 221 -1.34 12.91 -5.73
CA VAL A 221 -2.51 12.07 -5.51
C VAL A 221 -3.77 12.75 -6.01
N ARG A 222 -4.64 11.97 -6.68
CA ARG A 222 -6.04 12.28 -6.93
C ARG A 222 -6.93 11.38 -6.09
N ARG A 223 -8.08 11.86 -5.70
CA ARG A 223 -8.96 11.09 -4.82
C ARG A 223 -10.35 10.96 -5.45
N ILE A 224 -10.89 9.74 -5.36
CA ILE A 224 -12.27 9.40 -5.67
C ILE A 224 -12.90 8.94 -4.36
N GLU A 225 -13.98 9.55 -3.97
CA GLU A 225 -14.71 9.20 -2.74
C GLU A 225 -16.14 8.82 -3.11
N LEU A 226 -16.56 7.63 -2.70
CA LEU A 226 -17.93 7.15 -2.86
C LEU A 226 -18.64 7.17 -1.52
N ASP A 227 -19.88 7.63 -1.54
CA ASP A 227 -20.72 7.61 -0.36
C ASP A 227 -21.17 6.19 0.03
N ALA A 228 -21.89 6.08 1.14
CA ALA A 228 -22.36 4.80 1.67
C ALA A 228 -23.28 4.04 0.69
N ALA A 229 -24.16 4.77 -0.01
CA ALA A 229 -25.09 4.15 -0.96
C ALA A 229 -24.38 3.63 -2.20
N GLN A 230 -23.45 4.42 -2.75
CA GLN A 230 -22.62 4.06 -3.90
C GLN A 230 -21.69 2.88 -3.55
N THR A 231 -21.06 2.90 -2.36
CA THR A 231 -20.22 1.82 -1.86
C THR A 231 -21.02 0.52 -1.69
N ALA A 232 -22.20 0.60 -1.09
CA ALA A 232 -23.09 -0.56 -0.91
C ALA A 232 -23.52 -1.17 -2.26
N ALA A 233 -23.83 -0.33 -3.25
CA ALA A 233 -24.17 -0.77 -4.60
C ALA A 233 -23.03 -1.56 -5.27
N LEU A 234 -21.78 -1.09 -5.15
CA LEU A 234 -20.62 -1.82 -5.67
C LEU A 234 -20.42 -3.17 -4.97
N VAL A 235 -20.56 -3.22 -3.65
CA VAL A 235 -20.48 -4.47 -2.88
C VAL A 235 -21.57 -5.45 -3.31
N ALA A 236 -22.80 -4.97 -3.53
CA ALA A 236 -23.90 -5.79 -4.01
C ALA A 236 -23.63 -6.35 -5.41
N THR A 237 -23.11 -5.51 -6.32
CA THR A 237 -22.73 -5.93 -7.68
C THR A 237 -21.63 -7.00 -7.65
N ALA A 238 -20.56 -6.79 -6.90
CA ALA A 238 -19.46 -7.76 -6.79
C ALA A 238 -19.99 -9.12 -6.28
N ARG A 239 -20.86 -9.09 -5.27
CA ARG A 239 -21.51 -10.30 -4.73
C ARG A 239 -22.41 -10.99 -5.76
N ALA A 240 -23.23 -10.24 -6.48
CA ALA A 240 -24.13 -10.77 -7.51
C ALA A 240 -23.34 -11.41 -8.68
N GLN A 241 -22.16 -10.89 -8.98
CA GLN A 241 -21.28 -11.41 -10.02
C GLN A 241 -20.34 -12.54 -9.53
N GLY A 242 -20.32 -12.86 -8.23
CA GLY A 242 -19.54 -13.96 -7.66
C GLY A 242 -18.05 -13.67 -7.55
N PHE A 243 -17.60 -12.41 -7.54
CA PHE A 243 -16.20 -12.04 -7.34
C PHE A 243 -16.02 -10.98 -6.25
N SER A 244 -14.76 -10.71 -5.89
CA SER A 244 -14.44 -9.77 -4.83
C SER A 244 -14.64 -8.31 -5.26
N VAL A 245 -14.88 -7.43 -4.30
CA VAL A 245 -14.85 -5.98 -4.55
C VAL A 245 -13.51 -5.55 -5.15
N ASN A 246 -12.40 -6.17 -4.74
CA ASN A 246 -11.08 -5.92 -5.31
C ASN A 246 -11.05 -6.16 -6.83
N SER A 247 -11.60 -7.30 -7.28
CA SER A 247 -11.65 -7.62 -8.72
C SER A 247 -12.54 -6.63 -9.49
N LEU A 248 -13.66 -6.20 -8.89
CA LEU A 248 -14.53 -5.19 -9.51
C LEU A 248 -13.82 -3.85 -9.66
N LEU A 249 -13.14 -3.39 -8.61
CA LEU A 249 -12.35 -2.16 -8.64
C LEU A 249 -11.20 -2.25 -9.66
N ALA A 250 -10.55 -3.41 -9.74
CA ALA A 250 -9.50 -3.66 -10.74
C ALA A 250 -10.05 -3.58 -12.18
N GLY A 251 -11.21 -4.21 -12.43
CA GLY A 251 -11.86 -4.14 -13.75
C GLY A 251 -12.22 -2.71 -14.14
N ALA A 252 -12.76 -1.92 -13.21
CA ALA A 252 -13.07 -0.51 -13.42
C ALA A 252 -11.80 0.34 -13.67
N ALA A 253 -10.73 0.08 -12.93
CA ALA A 253 -9.44 0.75 -13.09
C ALA A 253 -8.81 0.44 -14.45
N MET A 254 -8.82 -0.83 -14.88
CA MET A 254 -8.27 -1.24 -16.17
C MET A 254 -9.09 -0.68 -17.34
N ALA A 255 -10.43 -0.62 -17.22
CA ALA A 255 -11.29 0.06 -18.19
C ALA A 255 -10.96 1.56 -18.29
N ALA A 256 -10.77 2.22 -17.16
CA ALA A 256 -10.41 3.63 -17.14
C ALA A 256 -9.02 3.90 -17.76
N VAL A 257 -8.03 3.08 -17.44
CA VAL A 257 -6.68 3.20 -18.01
C VAL A 257 -6.67 2.90 -19.50
N ARG A 258 -7.54 1.98 -20.00
CA ARG A 258 -7.64 1.67 -21.43
C ARG A 258 -7.99 2.91 -22.28
N THR A 259 -8.70 3.89 -21.72
CA THR A 259 -9.08 5.12 -22.45
C THR A 259 -7.89 6.04 -22.77
N GLU A 260 -6.73 5.83 -22.14
CA GLU A 260 -5.51 6.60 -22.44
C GLU A 260 -4.76 6.06 -23.69
N PHE A 261 -5.27 5.01 -24.31
CA PHE A 261 -4.73 4.45 -25.55
C PHE A 261 -5.73 4.70 -26.72
N ALA A 262 -5.18 4.86 -27.91
CA ALA A 262 -5.99 5.06 -29.12
C ALA A 262 -7.01 3.92 -29.30
N PRO A 263 -8.28 4.22 -29.63
CA PRO A 263 -9.28 3.18 -29.87
C PRO A 263 -8.89 2.24 -31.01
N GLU A 264 -8.20 2.77 -32.03
CA GLU A 264 -7.78 2.04 -33.23
C GLU A 264 -6.73 0.97 -32.95
N ALA A 265 -6.06 1.02 -31.78
CA ALA A 265 -5.13 -0.01 -31.35
C ALA A 265 -5.83 -1.36 -31.06
N GLY A 266 -7.16 -1.38 -31.01
CA GLY A 266 -7.93 -2.60 -30.74
C GLY A 266 -7.75 -3.11 -29.31
N PRO A 267 -7.94 -4.42 -29.07
CA PRO A 267 -7.67 -5.03 -27.76
C PRO A 267 -6.19 -4.97 -27.43
N LEU A 268 -5.85 -4.50 -26.21
CA LEU A 268 -4.48 -4.38 -25.72
C LEU A 268 -4.22 -5.33 -24.56
N PRO A 269 -3.07 -6.05 -24.56
CA PRO A 269 -2.62 -6.79 -23.40
C PRO A 269 -2.19 -5.80 -22.31
N MET A 270 -2.84 -5.86 -21.15
CA MET A 270 -2.54 -4.99 -20.02
C MET A 270 -2.24 -5.84 -18.79
N MET A 271 -1.43 -5.33 -17.87
CA MET A 271 -1.09 -5.99 -16.62
C MET A 271 -1.64 -5.18 -15.45
N CYS A 272 -2.54 -5.80 -14.69
CA CYS A 272 -2.97 -5.28 -13.40
C CYS A 272 -2.04 -5.81 -12.30
N GLY A 273 -1.23 -4.95 -11.71
CA GLY A 273 -0.39 -5.30 -10.55
C GLY A 273 -1.20 -5.24 -9.25
N HIS A 274 -0.95 -6.16 -8.34
CA HIS A 274 -1.64 -6.22 -7.05
C HIS A 274 -0.64 -6.28 -5.90
N ALA A 275 -0.87 -5.47 -4.86
CA ALA A 275 -0.26 -5.71 -3.56
C ALA A 275 -1.05 -6.81 -2.84
N VAL A 276 -0.36 -7.86 -2.40
CA VAL A 276 -0.93 -9.05 -1.76
C VAL A 276 -0.39 -9.18 -0.35
N ASP A 277 -1.29 -9.40 0.62
CA ASP A 277 -0.94 -9.67 2.02
C ASP A 277 -0.55 -11.15 2.19
N LEU A 278 0.67 -11.42 2.63
CA LEU A 278 1.18 -12.76 2.86
C LEU A 278 0.89 -13.31 4.26
N ARG A 279 0.27 -12.55 5.16
CA ARG A 279 -0.03 -13.03 6.53
C ARG A 279 -0.84 -14.34 6.55
N PRO A 280 -1.83 -14.54 5.66
CA PRO A 280 -2.58 -15.79 5.59
C PRO A 280 -1.74 -17.00 5.17
N ASP A 281 -0.62 -16.80 4.47
CA ASP A 281 0.25 -17.86 3.98
C ASP A 281 1.27 -18.32 5.03
N LEU A 282 1.38 -17.62 6.16
CA LEU A 282 2.32 -17.92 7.25
C LEU A 282 1.75 -18.92 8.25
N VAL A 283 2.62 -19.63 8.92
CA VAL A 283 2.25 -20.61 9.98
C VAL A 283 3.05 -20.29 11.26
N PRO A 284 2.37 -19.88 12.35
CA PRO A 284 0.95 -19.55 12.42
C PRO A 284 0.58 -18.32 11.60
N VAL A 285 -0.69 -18.20 11.20
CA VAL A 285 -1.22 -16.99 10.53
C VAL A 285 -1.00 -15.77 11.43
N LEU A 286 -0.45 -14.70 10.87
CA LEU A 286 -0.21 -13.46 11.61
C LEU A 286 -1.47 -12.57 11.61
N PRO A 287 -1.84 -12.01 12.77
CA PRO A 287 -2.90 -10.98 12.82
C PRO A 287 -2.54 -9.74 12.00
N ALA A 288 -3.53 -9.11 11.37
CA ALA A 288 -3.34 -7.83 10.66
C ALA A 288 -2.83 -6.71 11.59
N SER A 289 -3.12 -6.77 12.90
CA SER A 289 -2.58 -5.84 13.91
C SER A 289 -1.08 -6.02 14.19
N THR A 290 -0.43 -7.05 13.67
CA THR A 290 1.03 -7.19 13.79
C THR A 290 1.70 -6.18 12.88
N VAL A 291 2.40 -5.21 13.47
CA VAL A 291 3.22 -4.25 12.72
C VAL A 291 4.42 -5.00 12.13
N LEU A 292 4.33 -5.30 10.84
CA LEU A 292 5.33 -5.98 10.02
C LEU A 292 5.00 -5.74 8.56
N ASN A 293 5.98 -5.63 7.70
CA ASN A 293 5.74 -5.62 6.25
C ASN A 293 5.62 -7.05 5.74
N CYS A 294 4.42 -7.42 5.31
CA CYS A 294 4.09 -8.70 4.69
C CYS A 294 3.53 -8.54 3.27
N ALA A 295 3.76 -7.37 2.63
CA ALA A 295 3.26 -7.10 1.29
C ALA A 295 4.17 -7.74 0.23
N ALA A 296 3.55 -8.49 -0.68
CA ALA A 296 4.18 -9.01 -1.90
C ALA A 296 3.46 -8.49 -3.15
N GLY A 297 4.01 -8.80 -4.32
CA GLY A 297 3.42 -8.47 -5.61
C GLY A 297 2.81 -9.67 -6.31
N ALA A 298 1.72 -9.44 -7.05
CA ALA A 298 1.19 -10.35 -8.07
C ALA A 298 0.76 -9.54 -9.29
N GLY A 299 0.69 -10.19 -10.45
CA GLY A 299 0.19 -9.60 -11.68
C GLY A 299 -0.94 -10.43 -12.26
N THR A 300 -1.98 -9.78 -12.77
CA THR A 300 -3.03 -10.44 -13.54
C THR A 300 -3.10 -9.82 -14.94
N PRO A 301 -2.78 -10.60 -15.99
CA PRO A 301 -2.92 -10.11 -17.36
C PRO A 301 -4.41 -10.01 -17.71
N VAL A 302 -4.76 -8.97 -18.45
CA VAL A 302 -6.09 -8.77 -19.05
C VAL A 302 -5.95 -8.32 -20.49
N LEU A 303 -6.88 -8.73 -21.35
CA LEU A 303 -7.01 -8.18 -22.70
C LEU A 303 -8.13 -7.16 -22.68
N ALA A 304 -7.81 -5.87 -22.81
CA ALA A 304 -8.76 -4.78 -22.72
C ALA A 304 -9.04 -4.17 -24.11
N ALA A 305 -10.25 -4.36 -24.63
CA ALA A 305 -10.74 -3.66 -25.82
C ALA A 305 -11.22 -2.24 -25.47
N PRO A 306 -11.33 -1.32 -26.42
CA PRO A 306 -11.80 0.04 -26.19
C PRO A 306 -13.18 0.13 -25.52
N ASP A 307 -14.03 -0.85 -25.77
CA ASP A 307 -15.41 -0.96 -25.27
C ASP A 307 -15.59 -2.02 -24.17
N SER A 308 -14.48 -2.61 -23.66
CA SER A 308 -14.54 -3.62 -22.60
C SER A 308 -15.36 -3.15 -21.39
N HIS A 309 -16.31 -3.99 -20.99
CA HIS A 309 -17.10 -3.68 -19.81
C HIS A 309 -16.30 -3.99 -18.52
N PRO A 310 -16.34 -3.13 -17.47
CA PRO A 310 -15.59 -3.36 -16.22
C PRO A 310 -15.84 -4.73 -15.57
N ILE A 311 -17.03 -5.30 -15.70
CA ILE A 311 -17.38 -6.62 -15.16
C ILE A 311 -16.61 -7.73 -15.90
N GLU A 312 -16.41 -7.62 -17.20
CA GLU A 312 -15.65 -8.60 -17.99
C GLU A 312 -14.18 -8.58 -17.56
N LEU A 313 -13.58 -7.39 -17.46
CA LEU A 313 -12.21 -7.23 -16.96
C LEU A 313 -12.09 -7.69 -15.50
N ALA A 314 -13.08 -7.41 -14.66
CA ALA A 314 -13.12 -7.89 -13.28
C ALA A 314 -13.17 -9.42 -13.19
N SER A 315 -13.91 -10.08 -14.09
CA SER A 315 -13.95 -11.55 -14.17
C SER A 315 -12.58 -12.13 -14.55
N ALA A 316 -11.90 -11.53 -15.52
CA ALA A 316 -10.55 -11.93 -15.90
C ALA A 316 -9.55 -11.75 -14.76
N VAL A 317 -9.58 -10.59 -14.07
CA VAL A 317 -8.75 -10.34 -12.87
C VAL A 317 -9.07 -11.35 -11.77
N ALA A 318 -10.35 -11.64 -11.51
CA ALA A 318 -10.74 -12.61 -10.48
C ALA A 318 -10.21 -14.02 -10.80
N ALA A 319 -10.24 -14.44 -12.05
CA ALA A 319 -9.67 -15.71 -12.49
C ALA A 319 -8.15 -15.73 -12.28
N GLY A 320 -7.42 -14.73 -12.79
CA GLY A 320 -5.97 -14.65 -12.65
C GLY A 320 -5.51 -14.58 -11.19
N MET A 321 -6.26 -13.90 -10.32
CA MET A 321 -5.96 -13.85 -8.88
C MET A 321 -6.17 -15.21 -8.20
N ARG A 322 -7.20 -15.98 -8.57
CA ARG A 322 -7.40 -17.34 -8.06
C ARG A 322 -6.23 -18.24 -8.46
N ASP A 323 -5.84 -18.22 -9.73
CA ASP A 323 -4.74 -19.03 -10.23
C ASP A 323 -3.42 -18.65 -9.56
N SER A 324 -3.16 -17.35 -9.41
CA SER A 324 -1.98 -16.82 -8.72
C SER A 324 -1.93 -17.27 -7.24
N THR A 325 -3.08 -17.23 -6.54
CA THR A 325 -3.17 -17.67 -5.15
C THR A 325 -2.98 -19.17 -5.01
N GLN A 326 -3.62 -19.98 -5.88
CA GLN A 326 -3.47 -21.43 -5.89
C GLN A 326 -2.03 -21.85 -6.17
N ALA A 327 -1.34 -21.16 -7.07
CA ALA A 327 0.07 -21.36 -7.37
C ALA A 327 1.02 -20.78 -6.30
N ARG A 328 0.52 -20.15 -5.23
CA ARG A 328 1.31 -19.42 -4.21
C ARG A 328 2.25 -18.39 -4.84
N PHE A 329 1.88 -17.82 -5.99
CA PHE A 329 2.75 -16.93 -6.77
C PHE A 329 3.31 -15.76 -5.96
N PRO A 330 2.52 -15.01 -5.13
CA PRO A 330 3.06 -13.89 -4.37
C PRO A 330 4.17 -14.29 -3.39
N ALA A 331 4.01 -15.43 -2.71
CA ALA A 331 4.99 -15.96 -1.77
C ALA A 331 6.25 -16.46 -2.50
N MET A 332 6.07 -17.16 -3.63
CA MET A 332 7.17 -17.59 -4.50
C MET A 332 7.92 -16.39 -5.08
N PHE A 333 7.22 -15.37 -5.56
CA PHE A 333 7.81 -14.13 -6.05
C PHE A 333 8.65 -13.43 -4.98
N MET A 334 8.12 -13.30 -3.76
CA MET A 334 8.85 -12.73 -2.63
C MET A 334 10.16 -13.47 -2.36
N ARG A 335 10.12 -14.81 -2.36
CA ARG A 335 11.30 -15.65 -2.16
C ARG A 335 12.29 -15.55 -3.31
N ALA A 336 11.79 -15.57 -4.57
CA ALA A 336 12.61 -15.48 -5.77
C ALA A 336 13.29 -14.12 -5.92
N ALA A 337 12.61 -13.03 -5.58
CA ALA A 337 13.15 -11.68 -5.66
C ALA A 337 14.34 -11.42 -4.70
N GLN A 338 14.62 -12.35 -3.77
CA GLN A 338 15.79 -12.31 -2.88
C GLN A 338 17.00 -13.09 -3.45
N ARG A 339 16.87 -13.67 -4.64
CA ARG A 339 17.93 -14.47 -5.28
C ARG A 339 18.74 -13.63 -6.25
N ASP A 340 19.96 -14.11 -6.54
CA ASP A 340 20.71 -13.64 -7.69
C ASP A 340 20.06 -14.21 -8.96
N LEU A 341 19.33 -13.36 -9.68
CA LEU A 341 18.62 -13.72 -10.88
C LEU A 341 19.47 -13.41 -12.11
N ASP A 342 19.36 -14.24 -13.16
CA ASP A 342 19.93 -13.89 -14.47
C ASP A 342 19.20 -12.68 -15.06
N GLU A 343 19.83 -12.01 -16.04
CA GLU A 343 19.36 -10.76 -16.63
C GLU A 343 17.91 -10.87 -17.18
N VAL A 344 17.58 -11.99 -17.82
CA VAL A 344 16.25 -12.21 -18.39
C VAL A 344 15.19 -12.30 -17.28
N THR A 345 15.45 -13.10 -16.27
CA THR A 345 14.52 -13.27 -15.13
C THR A 345 14.40 -11.98 -14.31
N ALA A 346 15.51 -11.27 -14.09
CA ALA A 346 15.51 -9.98 -13.43
C ALA A 346 14.70 -8.93 -14.18
N ALA A 347 14.84 -8.86 -15.52
CA ALA A 347 14.04 -7.97 -16.36
C ALA A 347 12.54 -8.27 -16.28
N LEU A 348 12.15 -9.55 -16.26
CA LEU A 348 10.76 -9.95 -16.11
C LEU A 348 10.17 -9.55 -14.76
N PHE A 349 10.89 -9.83 -13.68
CA PHE A 349 10.43 -9.46 -12.33
C PHE A 349 10.42 -7.94 -12.16
N GLY A 350 11.31 -7.23 -12.88
CA GLY A 350 11.40 -5.78 -12.90
C GLY A 350 10.42 -5.07 -13.83
N ALA A 351 9.68 -5.81 -14.67
CA ALA A 351 8.73 -5.21 -15.60
C ALA A 351 7.57 -4.53 -14.85
N PRO A 352 7.32 -3.22 -15.06
CA PRO A 352 6.23 -2.54 -14.39
C PRO A 352 4.87 -3.01 -14.96
N PRO A 353 3.83 -3.09 -14.10
CA PRO A 353 2.48 -3.31 -14.59
C PRO A 353 1.97 -2.08 -15.35
N THR A 354 0.90 -2.24 -16.14
CA THR A 354 0.19 -1.11 -16.75
C THR A 354 -0.35 -0.17 -15.67
N LEU A 355 -0.87 -0.74 -14.59
CA LEU A 355 -1.34 -0.04 -13.38
C LEU A 355 -1.16 -0.94 -12.16
N ALA A 356 -0.75 -0.38 -11.04
CA ALA A 356 -0.67 -1.09 -9.76
C ALA A 356 -1.90 -0.78 -8.88
N LEU A 357 -2.37 -1.80 -8.16
CA LEU A 357 -3.46 -1.68 -7.19
C LEU A 357 -3.00 -2.13 -5.80
N SER A 358 -3.39 -1.36 -4.79
CA SER A 358 -3.20 -1.69 -3.38
C SER A 358 -4.54 -1.61 -2.66
N ASN A 359 -5.22 -2.74 -2.47
CA ASN A 359 -6.49 -2.77 -1.76
C ASN A 359 -6.29 -3.19 -0.30
N ILE A 360 -6.46 -2.21 0.58
CA ILE A 360 -6.35 -2.41 2.02
C ILE A 360 -7.59 -3.13 2.60
N GLY A 361 -8.73 -3.02 1.92
CA GLY A 361 -10.00 -3.60 2.34
C GLY A 361 -10.83 -2.68 3.23
N ARG A 362 -11.66 -3.28 4.09
CA ARG A 362 -12.56 -2.54 4.96
C ARG A 362 -11.91 -2.29 6.32
N VAL A 363 -11.99 -1.03 6.76
CA VAL A 363 -11.54 -0.55 8.06
C VAL A 363 -12.78 -0.11 8.85
N PRO A 364 -12.93 -0.48 10.13
CA PRO A 364 -14.00 0.04 10.97
C PRO A 364 -13.94 1.56 11.07
N ALA A 365 -15.09 2.20 11.36
CA ALA A 365 -15.10 3.61 11.71
C ALA A 365 -14.34 3.81 13.02
N HIS A 366 -13.50 4.86 13.07
CA HIS A 366 -12.69 5.15 14.24
C HIS A 366 -13.52 5.68 15.41
N SER A 367 -13.09 5.34 16.63
CA SER A 367 -13.67 5.84 17.86
C SER A 367 -12.99 7.15 18.26
N LEU A 368 -13.61 8.30 17.98
CA LEU A 368 -13.09 9.63 18.28
C LEU A 368 -13.73 10.23 19.55
N PRO A 369 -13.04 11.14 20.24
CA PRO A 369 -13.69 11.93 21.29
C PRO A 369 -14.75 12.86 20.68
N ALA A 370 -15.79 13.21 21.45
CA ALA A 370 -16.90 14.04 20.96
C ALA A 370 -16.49 15.45 20.52
N THR A 371 -15.27 15.90 20.83
CA THR A 371 -14.70 17.18 20.39
C THR A 371 -14.12 17.14 19.00
N LEU A 372 -14.03 15.95 18.39
CA LEU A 372 -13.48 15.74 17.05
C LEU A 372 -14.52 15.09 16.14
N GLU A 373 -14.64 15.59 14.92
CA GLU A 373 -15.46 15.01 13.86
C GLU A 373 -14.56 14.39 12.80
N PHE A 374 -14.77 13.12 12.47
CA PHE A 374 -14.02 12.43 11.42
C PHE A 374 -14.37 13.00 10.04
N VAL A 375 -13.34 13.33 9.28
CA VAL A 375 -13.50 13.78 7.88
C VAL A 375 -13.13 12.67 6.92
N ARG A 376 -11.88 12.15 7.02
CA ARG A 376 -11.38 11.06 6.17
C ARG A 376 -10.05 10.50 6.67
N ASP A 377 -9.72 9.32 6.19
CA ASP A 377 -8.36 8.78 6.24
C ASP A 377 -7.59 9.05 4.95
N GLU A 378 -6.28 8.98 5.07
CA GLU A 378 -5.33 9.10 3.99
C GLU A 378 -4.17 8.11 4.19
N VAL A 379 -3.72 7.50 3.10
CA VAL A 379 -2.51 6.68 3.09
C VAL A 379 -1.70 7.03 1.87
N PHE A 380 -0.37 7.07 1.98
CA PHE A 380 0.50 7.37 0.86
C PHE A 380 1.82 6.61 1.01
N ALA A 381 2.18 5.87 -0.03
CA ALA A 381 3.41 5.09 -0.05
C ALA A 381 3.92 5.03 -1.50
N MET A 382 4.63 6.08 -1.90
CA MET A 382 5.28 6.18 -3.21
C MET A 382 6.70 6.69 -3.09
N THR A 383 7.51 6.28 -4.05
CA THR A 383 8.84 6.82 -4.32
C THR A 383 8.94 7.17 -5.80
N PRO A 384 9.82 8.11 -6.18
CA PRO A 384 10.06 8.44 -7.59
C PRO A 384 10.36 7.20 -8.44
N GLY A 385 9.77 7.15 -9.64
CA GLY A 385 9.93 6.04 -10.58
C GLY A 385 9.11 4.78 -10.23
N MET A 386 8.10 4.90 -9.36
CA MET A 386 7.07 3.87 -9.22
C MET A 386 6.02 4.01 -10.33
N PRO A 387 5.48 2.88 -10.85
CA PRO A 387 4.34 2.93 -11.74
C PRO A 387 3.13 3.58 -11.03
N PRO A 388 2.20 4.21 -11.78
CA PRO A 388 1.00 4.77 -11.19
C PRO A 388 0.23 3.69 -10.43
N LYS A 389 -0.29 4.08 -9.27
CA LYS A 389 -0.89 3.15 -8.32
C LYS A 389 -2.25 3.68 -7.85
N MET A 390 -3.21 2.78 -7.68
CA MET A 390 -4.46 3.09 -6.99
C MET A 390 -4.49 2.39 -5.64
N THR A 391 -4.51 3.18 -4.56
CA THR A 391 -4.71 2.66 -3.22
C THR A 391 -6.18 2.78 -2.83
N MET A 392 -6.80 1.68 -2.42
CA MET A 392 -8.22 1.56 -2.18
C MET A 392 -8.49 1.08 -0.77
N PHE A 393 -9.42 1.73 -0.08
CA PHE A 393 -9.86 1.33 1.26
C PHE A 393 -11.27 1.84 1.55
N THR A 394 -11.97 1.15 2.44
CA THR A 394 -13.29 1.56 2.91
C THR A 394 -13.22 1.82 4.41
N VAL A 395 -13.50 3.05 4.85
CA VAL A 395 -13.60 3.39 6.27
C VAL A 395 -15.08 3.47 6.63
N GLY A 396 -15.51 2.64 7.58
CA GLY A 396 -16.92 2.49 7.88
C GLY A 396 -17.68 1.93 6.66
N ASP A 397 -18.38 2.81 5.97
CA ASP A 397 -19.21 2.51 4.79
C ASP A 397 -18.85 3.33 3.53
N ARG A 398 -17.76 4.11 3.57
CA ARG A 398 -17.32 5.00 2.49
C ARG A 398 -16.05 4.50 1.83
N LEU A 399 -16.10 4.21 0.53
CA LEU A 399 -14.95 3.79 -0.26
C LEU A 399 -14.15 5.00 -0.73
N THR A 400 -12.86 4.94 -0.55
CA THR A 400 -11.88 5.88 -1.12
C THR A 400 -10.96 5.15 -2.08
N VAL A 401 -10.71 5.75 -3.25
CA VAL A 401 -9.65 5.37 -4.19
C VAL A 401 -8.69 6.54 -4.31
N GLN A 402 -7.42 6.32 -4.01
CA GLN A 402 -6.36 7.28 -4.21
C GLN A 402 -5.56 6.88 -5.45
N VAL A 403 -5.56 7.71 -6.48
CA VAL A 403 -4.71 7.57 -7.67
C VAL A 403 -3.40 8.30 -7.37
N GLU A 404 -2.35 7.54 -7.16
CA GLU A 404 -1.02 8.02 -6.77
C GLU A 404 -0.07 7.90 -7.96
N TYR A 405 0.72 8.94 -8.24
CA TYR A 405 1.58 9.00 -9.42
C TYR A 405 2.78 9.93 -9.28
N ASP A 406 3.79 9.68 -10.11
CA ASP A 406 4.96 10.52 -10.29
C ASP A 406 4.70 11.51 -11.44
N THR A 407 4.68 12.81 -11.14
CA THR A 407 4.40 13.86 -12.12
C THR A 407 5.52 14.05 -13.16
N ALA A 408 6.70 13.47 -12.94
CA ALA A 408 7.74 13.39 -13.94
C ALA A 408 7.42 12.43 -15.08
N GLU A 409 6.59 11.41 -14.81
CA GLU A 409 6.19 10.37 -15.75
C GLU A 409 4.77 10.60 -16.29
N HIS A 410 3.85 11.06 -15.44
CA HIS A 410 2.43 11.18 -15.74
C HIS A 410 1.88 12.55 -15.36
N SER A 411 1.25 13.25 -16.29
CA SER A 411 0.70 14.59 -16.05
C SER A 411 -0.51 14.57 -15.12
N HIS A 412 -0.76 15.69 -14.44
CA HIS A 412 -1.99 15.91 -13.69
C HIS A 412 -3.25 15.73 -14.56
N ALA A 413 -3.18 16.13 -15.83
CA ALA A 413 -4.29 16.02 -16.76
C ALA A 413 -4.61 14.57 -17.11
N GLN A 414 -3.61 13.74 -17.35
CA GLN A 414 -3.80 12.30 -17.58
C GLN A 414 -4.44 11.62 -16.37
N MET A 415 -3.91 11.86 -15.17
CA MET A 415 -4.44 11.24 -13.96
C MET A 415 -5.83 11.75 -13.59
N GLU A 416 -6.19 12.97 -13.96
CA GLU A 416 -7.55 13.49 -13.81
C GLU A 416 -8.53 12.80 -14.78
N ARG A 417 -8.13 12.56 -16.05
CA ARG A 417 -8.96 11.80 -17.00
C ARG A 417 -9.21 10.37 -16.50
N ILE A 418 -8.14 9.68 -16.04
CA ILE A 418 -8.25 8.32 -15.48
C ILE A 418 -9.16 8.30 -14.24
N ALA A 419 -9.00 9.26 -13.33
CA ALA A 419 -9.83 9.35 -12.13
C ALA A 419 -11.31 9.62 -12.45
N THR A 420 -11.55 10.52 -13.40
CA THR A 420 -12.92 10.84 -13.89
C THR A 420 -13.57 9.63 -14.54
N GLU A 421 -12.86 8.95 -15.44
CA GLU A 421 -13.35 7.76 -16.12
C GLU A 421 -13.59 6.61 -15.11
N MET A 422 -12.66 6.38 -14.17
CA MET A 422 -12.87 5.39 -13.13
C MET A 422 -14.11 5.68 -12.29
N THR A 423 -14.32 6.93 -11.92
CA THR A 423 -15.54 7.34 -11.18
C THR A 423 -16.79 6.99 -11.96
N TRP A 424 -16.81 7.31 -13.25
CA TRP A 424 -17.93 6.97 -14.13
C TRP A 424 -18.17 5.46 -14.23
N GLN A 425 -17.10 4.66 -14.40
CA GLN A 425 -17.18 3.21 -14.46
C GLN A 425 -17.73 2.61 -13.16
N LEU A 426 -17.29 3.10 -12.00
CA LEU A 426 -17.75 2.65 -10.69
C LEU A 426 -19.24 2.95 -10.49
N LEU A 427 -19.70 4.15 -10.85
CA LEU A 427 -21.10 4.55 -10.73
C LEU A 427 -22.01 3.77 -11.71
N ARG A 428 -21.54 3.54 -12.93
CA ARG A 428 -22.26 2.75 -13.94
C ARG A 428 -22.47 1.30 -13.48
N VAL A 429 -21.43 0.68 -12.96
CA VAL A 429 -21.48 -0.70 -12.46
C VAL A 429 -22.37 -0.81 -11.22
N GLY A 430 -22.30 0.14 -10.28
CA GLY A 430 -23.17 0.18 -9.11
C GLY A 430 -24.66 0.36 -9.45
N SER A 431 -24.98 1.12 -10.51
CA SER A 431 -26.36 1.36 -10.90
C SER A 431 -27.02 0.21 -11.68
N ALA A 432 -26.25 -0.69 -12.26
CA ALA A 432 -26.78 -1.84 -13.03
C ALA A 432 -27.59 -2.83 -12.16
N THR A 433 -27.20 -2.99 -10.89
CA THR A 433 -27.88 -3.90 -9.95
C THR A 433 -29.17 -3.31 -9.33
N ALA A 434 -29.35 -1.99 -9.37
CA ALA A 434 -30.56 -1.36 -8.85
C ALA A 434 -31.77 -1.50 -9.78
N ARG A 435 -31.60 -2.03 -10.99
CA ARG A 435 -32.64 -2.20 -12.03
C ARG A 435 -33.00 -3.67 -12.30
N ALA A 436 -32.33 -4.61 -11.67
CA ALA A 436 -32.61 -6.04 -11.75
C ALA A 436 -33.29 -6.53 -10.45
#